data_94ae72ff76ededa7cc0d935733f06438
#
_entry.id   94ae72ff76ededa7cc0d935733f06438
#
_cell.length_a   1.000
_cell.length_b   1.000
_cell.length_c   1.000
_cell.angle_alpha   90.00
_cell.angle_beta   90.00
_cell.angle_gamma   90.00
#
_symmetry.space_group_name_H-M   'P 1'
#
loop_
_entity.id
_entity.type
_entity.pdbx_description
1 polymer ?
#
loop_
_entity_poly.entity_id
_entity_poly.type
_entity_poly.pdbx_seq_one_letter_code
_entity_poly.pdbx_strand_id
1 'polypeptide(L)'
;GFYISCYETTQLVWEAVMGSNPSFFPGANQPVESVSWNMVQTFINKLNNTYHTNYRLPTEAEWEFATRGGNKSKGYRYSGSDVVDDVAWFSNDELEHPQPVGGKTPNELGLYDMSGNIFEWVNDWYGKYSSKPQVNPKGPDKGSDHVLRGGSWKHSSNGMRVSFRTSIPTTRLNKCGFRLAKSASIASAVQSINNSVKILSIAYYTLDGILANNPSSHHIYVKVIRKEDGSVTRNMVVY
;
A
#
# COMPACT_ATOMS: atom_id res chain seq x y z
N GLY A 1 7.25 -16.48 6.40
CA GLY A 1 7.57 -15.08 6.22
C GLY A 1 6.67 -14.42 5.21
N PHE A 2 6.74 -13.11 5.09
CA PHE A 2 5.95 -12.31 4.16
C PHE A 2 6.78 -11.11 3.67
N TYR A 3 6.40 -10.57 2.53
CA TYR A 3 6.82 -9.27 2.02
C TYR A 3 5.65 -8.29 2.19
N ILE A 4 5.96 -7.02 2.39
CA ILE A 4 5.00 -5.92 2.46
C ILE A 4 5.53 -4.73 1.66
N SER A 5 4.67 -4.00 0.95
CA SER A 5 5.06 -2.82 0.19
C SER A 5 5.65 -1.75 1.10
N CYS A 6 6.74 -1.08 0.63
CA CYS A 6 7.36 0.01 1.36
C CYS A 6 6.42 1.21 1.54
N TYR A 7 5.53 1.42 0.57
CA TYR A 7 4.59 2.54 0.52
C TYR A 7 3.15 2.03 0.41
N GLU A 8 2.21 2.94 0.65
CA GLU A 8 0.80 2.78 0.28
C GLU A 8 0.68 2.60 -1.24
N THR A 9 -0.32 1.87 -1.71
CA THR A 9 -0.57 1.71 -3.15
C THR A 9 -0.94 3.06 -3.76
N THR A 10 -0.15 3.51 -4.76
CA THR A 10 -0.37 4.81 -5.40
C THR A 10 -1.51 4.79 -6.41
N GLN A 11 -2.01 5.99 -6.73
CA GLN A 11 -3.03 6.16 -7.77
C GLN A 11 -2.53 5.73 -9.16
N LEU A 12 -1.22 5.94 -9.44
CA LEU A 12 -0.60 5.45 -10.68
C LEU A 12 -0.74 3.93 -10.83
N VAL A 13 -0.43 3.20 -9.77
CA VAL A 13 -0.51 1.72 -9.75
C VAL A 13 -1.96 1.25 -9.84
N TRP A 14 -2.85 1.89 -9.10
CA TRP A 14 -4.28 1.58 -9.17
C TRP A 14 -4.83 1.76 -10.58
N GLU A 15 -4.57 2.91 -11.21
CA GLU A 15 -5.05 3.22 -12.55
C GLU A 15 -4.48 2.28 -13.61
N ALA A 16 -3.21 1.87 -13.47
CA ALA A 16 -2.59 0.90 -14.38
C ALA A 16 -3.29 -0.48 -14.37
N VAL A 17 -3.84 -0.88 -13.23
CA VAL A 17 -4.57 -2.15 -13.07
C VAL A 17 -6.05 -1.97 -13.41
N MET A 18 -6.69 -0.95 -12.87
CA MET A 18 -8.16 -0.81 -12.93
C MET A 18 -8.64 -0.06 -14.17
N GLY A 19 -7.81 0.81 -14.75
CA GLY A 19 -8.15 1.64 -15.92
C GLY A 19 -8.83 2.96 -15.56
N SER A 20 -9.10 3.22 -14.27
CA SER A 20 -9.70 4.46 -13.78
C SER A 20 -9.23 4.76 -12.36
N ASN A 21 -9.26 6.03 -11.96
CA ASN A 21 -8.85 6.47 -10.63
C ASN A 21 -10.07 6.93 -9.81
N PRO A 22 -10.37 6.28 -8.67
CA PRO A 22 -11.51 6.65 -7.83
C PRO A 22 -11.20 7.77 -6.82
N SER A 23 -9.94 8.18 -6.71
CA SER A 23 -9.47 9.07 -5.66
C SER A 23 -10.10 10.46 -5.76
N PHE A 24 -10.43 11.02 -4.62
CA PHE A 24 -10.97 12.37 -4.52
C PHE A 24 -9.88 13.44 -4.71
N PHE A 25 -8.65 13.16 -4.26
CA PHE A 25 -7.50 14.05 -4.39
C PHE A 25 -6.52 13.49 -5.45
N PRO A 26 -6.60 13.94 -6.71
CA PRO A 26 -5.83 13.34 -7.80
C PRO A 26 -4.33 13.65 -7.69
N GLY A 27 -3.50 12.64 -7.93
CA GLY A 27 -2.03 12.76 -7.98
C GLY A 27 -1.37 11.40 -8.19
N ALA A 28 -0.53 11.27 -9.20
CA ALA A 28 0.05 9.98 -9.58
C ALA A 28 0.82 9.29 -8.44
N ASN A 29 1.55 10.07 -7.64
CA ASN A 29 2.35 9.60 -6.50
C ASN A 29 1.62 9.70 -5.16
N GLN A 30 0.38 10.14 -5.15
CA GLN A 30 -0.45 10.09 -3.95
C GLN A 30 -0.99 8.67 -3.74
N PRO A 31 -1.27 8.28 -2.49
CA PRO A 31 -1.93 7.00 -2.24
C PRO A 31 -3.30 6.98 -2.89
N VAL A 32 -3.72 5.84 -3.41
CA VAL A 32 -5.11 5.66 -3.83
C VAL A 32 -6.01 5.70 -2.61
N GLU A 33 -7.03 6.54 -2.65
CA GLU A 33 -8.03 6.65 -1.59
C GLU A 33 -9.45 6.61 -2.17
N SER A 34 -10.48 6.75 -1.36
CA SER A 34 -11.88 6.55 -1.77
C SER A 34 -12.17 5.13 -2.27
N VAL A 35 -11.44 4.15 -1.78
CA VAL A 35 -11.63 2.74 -2.10
C VAL A 35 -12.23 1.98 -0.92
N SER A 36 -13.23 1.15 -1.18
CA SER A 36 -13.76 0.20 -0.21
C SER A 36 -12.89 -1.07 -0.16
N TRP A 37 -13.00 -1.84 0.90
CA TRP A 37 -12.32 -3.13 1.02
C TRP A 37 -12.63 -4.05 -0.17
N ASN A 38 -13.88 -4.11 -0.63
CA ASN A 38 -14.28 -4.91 -1.80
C ASN A 38 -13.64 -4.43 -3.10
N MET A 39 -13.48 -3.11 -3.28
CA MET A 39 -12.77 -2.56 -4.44
C MET A 39 -11.29 -2.95 -4.42
N VAL A 40 -10.67 -2.96 -3.23
CA VAL A 40 -9.29 -3.42 -3.05
C VAL A 40 -9.15 -4.90 -3.39
N GLN A 41 -10.10 -5.76 -2.97
CA GLN A 41 -10.08 -7.18 -3.36
C GLN A 41 -10.25 -7.35 -4.88
N THR A 42 -11.09 -6.56 -5.52
CA THR A 42 -11.24 -6.56 -6.99
C THR A 42 -9.93 -6.17 -7.69
N PHE A 43 -9.26 -5.13 -7.18
CA PHE A 43 -7.93 -4.72 -7.67
C PHE A 43 -6.91 -5.86 -7.53
N ILE A 44 -6.81 -6.46 -6.34
CA ILE A 44 -5.87 -7.56 -6.06
C ILE A 44 -6.13 -8.78 -6.96
N ASN A 45 -7.39 -9.15 -7.12
CA ASN A 45 -7.77 -10.27 -8.00
C ASN A 45 -7.40 -9.98 -9.45
N LYS A 46 -7.67 -8.77 -9.95
CA LYS A 46 -7.31 -8.36 -11.32
C LYS A 46 -5.80 -8.34 -11.51
N LEU A 47 -5.05 -7.78 -10.54
CA LEU A 47 -3.59 -7.78 -10.53
C LEU A 47 -3.05 -9.22 -10.60
N ASN A 48 -3.50 -10.09 -9.73
CA ASN A 48 -3.02 -11.47 -9.66
C ASN A 48 -3.35 -12.28 -10.91
N ASN A 49 -4.56 -12.14 -11.45
CA ASN A 49 -4.97 -12.86 -12.66
C ASN A 49 -4.22 -12.39 -13.90
N THR A 50 -3.99 -11.09 -14.03
CA THR A 50 -3.32 -10.51 -15.20
C THR A 50 -1.82 -10.85 -15.23
N TYR A 51 -1.17 -10.86 -14.05
CA TYR A 51 0.29 -10.96 -13.94
C TYR A 51 0.76 -12.26 -13.27
N HIS A 52 -0.16 -13.21 -13.03
CA HIS A 52 0.14 -14.51 -12.40
C HIS A 52 0.89 -14.37 -11.06
N THR A 53 0.44 -13.44 -10.24
CA THR A 53 1.03 -13.13 -8.93
C THR A 53 0.13 -13.60 -7.79
N ASN A 54 0.59 -13.45 -6.55
CA ASN A 54 -0.14 -13.86 -5.35
C ASN A 54 -0.15 -12.75 -4.28
N TYR A 55 -0.32 -11.50 -4.73
CA TYR A 55 -0.50 -10.38 -3.82
C TYR A 55 -1.81 -10.52 -3.03
N ARG A 56 -1.81 -9.93 -1.85
CA ARG A 56 -2.96 -9.89 -0.94
C ARG A 56 -2.87 -8.65 -0.05
N LEU A 57 -3.90 -8.38 0.72
CA LEU A 57 -3.77 -7.50 1.87
C LEU A 57 -2.88 -8.16 2.94
N PRO A 58 -2.12 -7.39 3.72
CA PRO A 58 -1.51 -7.91 4.94
C PRO A 58 -2.60 -8.34 5.93
N THR A 59 -2.31 -9.31 6.79
CA THR A 59 -3.11 -9.48 8.00
C THR A 59 -2.84 -8.32 8.95
N GLU A 60 -3.76 -8.07 9.89
CA GLU A 60 -3.55 -7.03 10.90
C GLU A 60 -2.26 -7.26 11.70
N ALA A 61 -1.97 -8.51 12.04
CA ALA A 61 -0.75 -8.88 12.75
C ALA A 61 0.52 -8.64 11.92
N GLU A 62 0.51 -8.96 10.62
CA GLU A 62 1.63 -8.67 9.71
C GLU A 62 1.85 -7.16 9.58
N TRP A 63 0.76 -6.41 9.42
CA TRP A 63 0.80 -4.96 9.34
C TRP A 63 1.41 -4.34 10.60
N GLU A 64 0.93 -4.74 11.79
CA GLU A 64 1.44 -4.21 13.06
C GLU A 64 2.89 -4.63 13.31
N PHE A 65 3.26 -5.88 13.04
CA PHE A 65 4.64 -6.35 13.14
C PHE A 65 5.59 -5.50 12.26
N ALA A 66 5.20 -5.25 11.02
CA ALA A 66 5.96 -4.42 10.09
C ALA A 66 6.05 -2.96 10.54
N THR A 67 4.94 -2.37 11.01
CA THR A 67 4.87 -1.00 11.54
C THR A 67 5.78 -0.79 12.73
N ARG A 68 5.91 -1.78 13.61
CA ARG A 68 6.80 -1.75 14.78
C ARG A 68 8.29 -1.92 14.46
N GLY A 69 8.66 -2.06 13.17
CA GLY A 69 10.04 -2.31 12.76
C GLY A 69 10.44 -3.78 12.74
N GLY A 70 9.49 -4.72 12.87
CA GLY A 70 9.76 -6.16 12.82
C GLY A 70 10.82 -6.61 13.83
N ASN A 71 11.78 -7.42 13.37
CA ASN A 71 12.91 -7.90 14.19
C ASN A 71 13.95 -6.78 14.50
N LYS A 72 13.81 -5.60 13.91
CA LYS A 72 14.68 -4.43 14.17
C LYS A 72 13.99 -3.38 15.06
N SER A 73 12.81 -3.72 15.60
CA SER A 73 11.98 -2.80 16.40
C SER A 73 12.77 -2.16 17.55
N LYS A 74 12.64 -0.87 17.68
CA LYS A 74 13.18 -0.08 18.80
C LYS A 74 12.12 0.26 19.86
N GLY A 75 10.89 -0.24 19.68
CA GLY A 75 9.79 -0.05 20.63
C GLY A 75 9.14 1.33 20.58
N TYR A 76 9.32 2.08 19.51
CA TYR A 76 8.75 3.42 19.34
C TYR A 76 7.22 3.42 19.37
N ARG A 77 6.67 4.57 19.79
CA ARG A 77 5.22 4.82 19.85
C ARG A 77 4.58 4.93 18.48
N TYR A 78 5.30 5.51 17.52
CA TYR A 78 4.94 5.64 16.10
C TYR A 78 5.88 4.81 15.25
N SER A 79 5.60 4.65 13.99
CA SER A 79 6.43 3.82 13.11
C SER A 79 7.75 4.54 12.78
N GLY A 80 8.82 4.16 13.48
CA GLY A 80 10.18 4.67 13.29
C GLY A 80 10.60 5.82 14.22
N SER A 81 9.70 6.40 15.05
CA SER A 81 10.05 7.48 15.99
C SER A 81 9.07 7.56 17.16
N ASP A 82 9.48 8.18 18.27
CA ASP A 82 8.60 8.65 19.35
C ASP A 82 8.07 10.08 19.07
N VAL A 83 8.62 10.76 18.07
CA VAL A 83 8.17 12.08 17.60
C VAL A 83 7.28 11.90 16.38
N VAL A 84 6.00 12.23 16.50
CA VAL A 84 4.99 11.99 15.46
C VAL A 84 5.29 12.76 14.16
N ASP A 85 5.78 14.00 14.29
CA ASP A 85 6.07 14.88 13.15
C ASP A 85 7.16 14.34 12.22
N ASP A 86 8.07 13.50 12.73
CA ASP A 86 9.14 12.88 11.92
C ASP A 86 8.60 11.86 10.90
N VAL A 87 7.51 11.19 11.25
CA VAL A 87 7.08 9.93 10.59
C VAL A 87 5.65 9.93 10.08
N ALA A 88 4.86 10.97 10.39
CA ALA A 88 3.43 10.97 10.07
C ALA A 88 2.96 12.26 9.42
N TRP A 89 2.06 12.12 8.45
CA TRP A 89 1.16 13.18 7.99
C TRP A 89 -0.16 13.04 8.76
N PHE A 90 -0.52 14.06 9.57
CA PHE A 90 -1.68 14.00 10.48
C PHE A 90 -2.32 15.39 10.67
N SER A 91 -3.37 15.51 11.45
CA SER A 91 -4.19 16.75 11.55
C SER A 91 -3.47 18.00 12.07
N ASN A 92 -2.24 17.89 12.57
CA ASN A 92 -1.46 19.03 13.05
C ASN A 92 -0.71 19.79 11.93
N ASP A 93 -0.64 19.19 10.74
CA ASP A 93 0.10 19.77 9.59
C ASP A 93 -0.75 20.73 8.75
N GLU A 94 -1.95 21.12 9.22
CA GLU A 94 -2.93 21.95 8.47
C GLU A 94 -3.23 21.41 7.05
N LEU A 95 -3.15 20.08 6.91
CA LEU A 95 -3.34 19.41 5.64
C LEU A 95 -4.82 19.35 5.24
N GLU A 96 -5.08 19.64 3.98
CA GLU A 96 -6.42 19.51 3.39
C GLU A 96 -6.58 18.21 2.57
N HIS A 97 -5.49 17.47 2.36
CA HIS A 97 -5.46 16.25 1.54
C HIS A 97 -4.28 15.33 1.93
N PRO A 98 -4.32 14.04 1.56
CA PRO A 98 -3.17 13.15 1.72
C PRO A 98 -1.97 13.65 0.93
N GLN A 99 -0.77 13.28 1.36
CA GLN A 99 0.48 13.69 0.74
C GLN A 99 1.05 12.59 -0.17
N PRO A 100 1.93 12.91 -1.11
CA PRO A 100 2.68 11.92 -1.87
C PRO A 100 3.38 10.92 -0.94
N VAL A 101 3.36 9.63 -1.31
CA VAL A 101 3.95 8.57 -0.48
C VAL A 101 5.45 8.79 -0.28
N GLY A 102 5.96 8.39 0.89
CA GLY A 102 7.39 8.45 1.20
C GLY A 102 7.91 9.82 1.61
N GLY A 103 7.06 10.78 1.94
CA GLY A 103 7.43 12.14 2.29
C GLY A 103 7.99 12.34 3.71
N LYS A 104 7.82 11.36 4.58
CA LYS A 104 8.33 11.37 5.98
C LYS A 104 9.42 10.31 6.17
N THR A 105 10.01 10.25 7.37
CA THR A 105 11.07 9.27 7.70
C THR A 105 10.51 7.86 7.75
N PRO A 106 11.18 6.85 7.14
CA PRO A 106 10.74 5.47 7.23
C PRO A 106 11.06 4.84 8.59
N ASN A 107 10.44 3.70 8.86
CA ASN A 107 10.80 2.90 10.04
C ASN A 107 12.06 2.05 9.80
N GLU A 108 12.42 1.21 10.77
CA GLU A 108 13.64 0.39 10.78
C GLU A 108 13.70 -0.67 9.66
N LEU A 109 12.57 -0.95 9.01
CA LEU A 109 12.46 -1.84 7.84
C LEU A 109 12.45 -1.07 6.51
N GLY A 110 12.51 0.27 6.53
CA GLY A 110 12.38 1.10 5.33
C GLY A 110 10.93 1.26 4.86
N LEU A 111 9.95 1.09 5.75
CA LEU A 111 8.53 1.29 5.45
C LEU A 111 8.12 2.72 5.77
N TYR A 112 7.46 3.35 4.82
CA TYR A 112 6.97 4.74 4.91
C TYR A 112 5.47 4.76 5.19
N ASP A 113 5.01 5.88 5.76
CA ASP A 113 3.60 6.21 5.93
C ASP A 113 2.79 5.18 6.73
N MET A 114 3.49 4.33 7.53
CA MET A 114 2.85 3.37 8.44
C MET A 114 2.18 4.08 9.65
N SER A 115 2.43 5.37 9.82
CA SER A 115 1.76 6.27 10.74
C SER A 115 1.31 7.50 9.95
N GLY A 116 -0.01 7.73 9.83
CA GLY A 116 -0.57 8.88 9.12
C GLY A 116 -0.87 8.65 7.64
N ASN A 117 -0.92 9.72 6.88
CA ASN A 117 -1.30 9.84 5.49
C ASN A 117 -2.74 9.33 5.23
N ILE A 118 -2.94 8.04 4.96
CA ILE A 118 -4.27 7.44 4.83
C ILE A 118 -4.42 6.21 5.73
N PHE A 119 -5.63 5.88 6.13
CA PHE A 119 -5.94 4.58 6.71
C PHE A 119 -5.70 3.46 5.70
N GLU A 120 -5.22 2.34 6.20
CA GLU A 120 -4.97 1.17 5.38
C GLU A 120 -5.90 0.00 5.74
N TRP A 121 -6.61 -0.49 4.74
CA TRP A 121 -7.33 -1.74 4.84
C TRP A 121 -6.36 -2.91 5.04
N VAL A 122 -6.67 -3.74 6.02
CA VAL A 122 -6.04 -5.05 6.18
C VAL A 122 -7.05 -6.18 5.93
N ASN A 123 -6.58 -7.41 5.90
CA ASN A 123 -7.43 -8.56 5.53
C ASN A 123 -8.49 -8.89 6.59
N ASP A 124 -8.17 -8.63 7.84
CA ASP A 124 -8.89 -9.14 9.01
C ASP A 124 -10.24 -8.44 9.23
N TRP A 125 -11.22 -9.22 9.70
CA TRP A 125 -12.41 -8.66 10.28
C TRP A 125 -12.10 -8.01 11.63
N TYR A 126 -12.77 -6.91 11.93
CA TYR A 126 -12.62 -6.25 13.22
C TYR A 126 -13.29 -7.07 14.34
N GLY A 127 -12.56 -7.34 15.42
CA GLY A 127 -13.06 -8.05 16.57
C GLY A 127 -12.15 -7.91 17.79
N LYS A 128 -12.55 -8.51 18.90
CA LYS A 128 -11.74 -8.57 20.12
C LYS A 128 -10.55 -9.50 19.90
N TYR A 129 -9.39 -9.11 20.40
CA TYR A 129 -8.22 -9.99 20.41
C TYR A 129 -8.46 -11.20 21.34
N SER A 130 -7.90 -12.34 20.96
CA SER A 130 -7.84 -13.49 21.83
C SER A 130 -6.98 -13.20 23.06
N SER A 131 -7.42 -13.67 24.24
CA SER A 131 -6.58 -13.64 25.44
C SER A 131 -5.54 -14.77 25.46
N LYS A 132 -5.61 -15.73 24.53
CA LYS A 132 -4.66 -16.84 24.40
C LYS A 132 -3.56 -16.47 23.39
N PRO A 133 -2.31 -16.96 23.59
CA PRO A 133 -1.26 -16.81 22.58
C PRO A 133 -1.72 -17.27 21.20
N GLN A 134 -1.38 -16.54 20.19
CA GLN A 134 -1.73 -16.81 18.78
C GLN A 134 -0.47 -16.89 17.93
N VAL A 135 -0.48 -17.74 16.91
CA VAL A 135 0.57 -17.84 15.91
C VAL A 135 -0.03 -17.42 14.57
N ASN A 136 0.52 -16.37 13.96
CA ASN A 136 0.05 -15.80 12.69
C ASN A 136 -1.49 -15.56 12.68
N PRO A 137 -2.04 -14.79 13.64
CA PRO A 137 -3.48 -14.57 13.73
C PRO A 137 -4.01 -13.88 12.47
N LYS A 138 -5.25 -14.19 12.11
CA LYS A 138 -5.97 -13.65 10.96
C LYS A 138 -7.28 -12.96 11.35
N GLY A 139 -7.43 -12.66 12.65
CA GLY A 139 -8.68 -12.13 13.18
C GLY A 139 -9.81 -13.16 13.24
N PRO A 140 -11.05 -12.72 13.48
CA PRO A 140 -12.24 -13.57 13.45
C PRO A 140 -12.54 -14.07 12.03
N ASP A 141 -13.19 -15.24 11.91
CA ASP A 141 -13.57 -15.81 10.59
C ASP A 141 -14.68 -14.99 9.89
N LYS A 142 -15.41 -14.17 10.64
CA LYS A 142 -16.49 -13.31 10.13
C LYS A 142 -16.67 -12.06 10.99
N GLY A 143 -17.20 -11.01 10.41
CA GLY A 143 -17.49 -9.74 11.09
C GLY A 143 -18.39 -8.85 10.25
N SER A 144 -18.71 -7.65 10.75
CA SER A 144 -19.43 -6.61 10.02
C SER A 144 -18.47 -5.68 9.26
N ASP A 145 -17.31 -5.41 9.84
CA ASP A 145 -16.35 -4.41 9.37
C ASP A 145 -14.95 -5.00 9.31
N HIS A 146 -14.16 -4.54 8.32
CA HIS A 146 -12.73 -4.86 8.27
C HIS A 146 -11.90 -3.87 9.09
N VAL A 147 -10.74 -4.32 9.52
CA VAL A 147 -9.80 -3.52 10.30
C VAL A 147 -9.15 -2.46 9.41
N LEU A 148 -9.00 -1.26 9.97
CA LEU A 148 -8.20 -0.15 9.44
C LEU A 148 -7.06 0.17 10.41
N ARG A 149 -5.90 0.45 9.84
CA ARG A 149 -4.66 0.74 10.57
C ARG A 149 -4.03 2.04 10.07
N GLY A 150 -3.02 2.54 10.81
CA GLY A 150 -2.14 3.65 10.43
C GLY A 150 -2.62 5.05 10.83
N GLY A 151 -3.90 5.29 10.92
CA GLY A 151 -4.44 6.65 11.03
C GLY A 151 -4.53 7.34 9.67
N SER A 152 -4.83 8.63 9.64
CA SER A 152 -4.86 9.40 8.40
C SER A 152 -4.55 10.88 8.64
N TRP A 153 -4.29 11.62 7.57
CA TRP A 153 -4.04 13.06 7.58
C TRP A 153 -5.07 13.91 8.37
N LYS A 154 -6.27 13.40 8.61
CA LYS A 154 -7.33 14.06 9.40
C LYS A 154 -7.38 13.66 10.88
N HIS A 155 -6.53 12.73 11.33
CA HIS A 155 -6.59 12.24 12.71
C HIS A 155 -5.49 12.85 13.56
N SER A 156 -5.78 13.02 14.87
CA SER A 156 -4.80 13.49 15.85
C SER A 156 -3.68 12.47 16.06
N SER A 157 -2.59 12.90 16.70
CA SER A 157 -1.41 12.05 17.00
C SER A 157 -1.76 10.75 17.73
N ASN A 158 -2.86 10.69 18.48
CA ASN A 158 -3.31 9.45 19.10
C ASN A 158 -3.70 8.36 18.09
N GLY A 159 -4.19 8.75 16.91
CA GLY A 159 -4.50 7.83 15.80
C GLY A 159 -3.26 7.30 15.06
N MET A 160 -2.10 7.94 15.26
CA MET A 160 -0.84 7.57 14.57
C MET A 160 -0.06 6.46 15.27
N ARG A 161 -0.46 6.09 16.51
CA ARG A 161 0.26 5.06 17.28
C ARG A 161 0.27 3.73 16.55
N VAL A 162 1.40 3.02 16.60
CA VAL A 162 1.56 1.67 15.99
C VAL A 162 0.50 0.67 16.46
N SER A 163 -0.07 0.84 17.65
CA SER A 163 -1.13 -0.01 18.21
C SER A 163 -2.54 0.45 17.88
N PHE A 164 -2.70 1.64 17.25
CA PHE A 164 -4.04 2.16 16.96
C PHE A 164 -4.72 1.29 15.89
N ARG A 165 -5.95 0.95 16.15
CA ARG A 165 -6.82 0.21 15.22
C ARG A 165 -8.24 0.78 15.28
N THR A 166 -8.92 0.72 14.16
CA THR A 166 -10.32 1.09 14.07
C THR A 166 -11.03 0.22 13.03
N SER A 167 -12.31 0.38 12.91
CA SER A 167 -13.11 -0.15 11.82
C SER A 167 -14.13 0.87 11.37
N ILE A 168 -14.51 0.77 10.13
CA ILE A 168 -15.68 1.48 9.57
C ILE A 168 -16.42 0.48 8.70
N PRO A 169 -17.72 0.70 8.46
CA PRO A 169 -18.44 -0.05 7.43
C PRO A 169 -17.62 -0.03 6.13
N THR A 170 -17.67 -1.12 5.36
CA THR A 170 -16.86 -1.34 4.14
C THR A 170 -17.10 -0.30 3.03
N THR A 171 -17.45 0.92 3.41
CA THR A 171 -17.76 2.07 2.55
C THR A 171 -16.51 2.80 2.08
N ARG A 172 -16.68 3.62 1.06
CA ARG A 172 -15.63 4.45 0.48
C ARG A 172 -15.44 5.72 1.31
N LEU A 173 -14.22 6.01 1.74
CA LEU A 173 -13.86 7.27 2.39
C LEU A 173 -12.57 7.83 1.78
N ASN A 174 -12.53 9.16 1.61
CA ASN A 174 -11.38 9.89 1.04
C ASN A 174 -10.12 9.91 1.95
N LYS A 175 -10.01 8.96 2.85
CA LYS A 175 -8.88 8.76 3.76
C LYS A 175 -8.52 7.31 3.97
N CYS A 176 -9.07 6.41 3.13
CA CYS A 176 -8.85 4.96 3.23
C CYS A 176 -8.34 4.40 1.90
N GLY A 177 -7.19 3.76 1.97
CA GLY A 177 -6.56 3.01 0.90
C GLY A 177 -5.93 1.73 1.45
N PHE A 178 -4.77 1.32 0.96
CA PHE A 178 -4.14 0.07 1.36
C PHE A 178 -2.69 -0.01 0.89
N ARG A 179 -1.96 -0.99 1.42
CA ARG A 179 -0.71 -1.48 0.82
C ARG A 179 -0.78 -2.97 0.56
N LEU A 180 0.04 -3.45 -0.37
CA LEU A 180 0.10 -4.85 -0.73
C LEU A 180 1.03 -5.64 0.19
N ALA A 181 0.70 -6.92 0.36
CA ALA A 181 1.59 -7.91 0.94
C ALA A 181 1.66 -9.15 0.04
N LYS A 182 2.66 -9.99 0.27
CA LYS A 182 2.86 -11.26 -0.43
C LYS A 182 3.48 -12.27 0.53
N SER A 183 2.97 -13.49 0.53
CA SER A 183 3.59 -14.56 1.31
C SER A 183 4.95 -14.91 0.71
N ALA A 184 5.96 -15.13 1.54
CA ALA A 184 7.24 -15.63 1.07
C ALA A 184 7.05 -17.07 0.59
N SER A 185 7.19 -17.29 -0.71
CA SER A 185 7.21 -18.60 -1.33
C SER A 185 8.51 -18.79 -2.10
N ILE A 186 8.94 -20.04 -2.21
CA ILE A 186 10.14 -20.42 -2.91
C ILE A 186 9.87 -20.38 -4.42
N ALA A 187 10.63 -19.55 -5.10
CA ALA A 187 10.90 -19.41 -6.54
C ALA A 187 9.80 -19.70 -7.60
N SER A 188 9.62 -18.79 -8.57
CA SER A 188 9.30 -19.16 -9.96
C SER A 188 9.58 -18.05 -10.99
N ALA A 189 9.83 -18.45 -12.20
CA ALA A 189 10.52 -17.88 -13.32
C ALA A 189 9.70 -16.89 -14.22
N VAL A 190 10.44 -16.21 -15.11
CA VAL A 190 10.07 -15.10 -16.00
C VAL A 190 9.71 -15.57 -17.42
N GLN A 191 8.86 -14.84 -18.13
CA GLN A 191 8.79 -14.79 -19.60
C GLN A 191 8.43 -13.41 -20.15
N SER A 192 9.03 -13.03 -21.29
CA SER A 192 8.95 -11.73 -21.97
C SER A 192 8.17 -11.80 -23.29
N ILE A 193 7.56 -10.69 -23.75
CA ILE A 193 6.96 -10.53 -25.09
C ILE A 193 7.31 -9.16 -25.69
N ASN A 194 7.70 -9.18 -26.97
CA ASN A 194 8.02 -8.01 -27.81
C ASN A 194 6.85 -7.60 -28.71
N ASN A 195 6.68 -6.30 -28.97
CA ASN A 195 6.18 -5.78 -30.26
C ASN A 195 6.47 -4.28 -30.42
N SER A 196 6.74 -3.86 -31.67
CA SER A 196 7.33 -2.60 -32.09
C SER A 196 6.31 -1.50 -32.40
N VAL A 197 6.46 -0.36 -31.73
CA VAL A 197 5.89 0.95 -32.11
C VAL A 197 6.93 2.01 -31.72
N LYS A 198 7.05 3.09 -32.52
CA LYS A 198 8.04 4.13 -32.25
C LYS A 198 7.73 4.86 -30.92
N ILE A 199 8.60 4.67 -29.96
CA ILE A 199 8.44 5.05 -28.57
C ILE A 199 9.34 6.27 -28.30
N LEU A 200 8.76 7.35 -27.76
CA LEU A 200 9.51 8.57 -27.38
C LEU A 200 10.21 8.43 -26.03
N SER A 201 9.59 7.79 -25.07
CA SER A 201 10.21 7.53 -23.78
C SER A 201 9.56 6.33 -23.08
N ILE A 202 10.34 5.64 -22.28
CA ILE A 202 9.88 4.58 -21.38
C ILE A 202 10.38 4.94 -19.99
N ALA A 203 9.45 4.98 -19.03
CA ALA A 203 9.77 5.10 -17.61
C ALA A 203 9.21 3.88 -16.87
N TYR A 204 9.93 3.40 -15.89
CA TYR A 204 9.50 2.30 -15.03
C TYR A 204 9.26 2.85 -13.63
N TYR A 205 8.15 2.45 -13.04
CA TYR A 205 7.81 2.81 -11.66
C TYR A 205 7.60 1.52 -10.87
N THR A 206 8.07 1.49 -9.64
CA THR A 206 7.75 0.41 -8.70
C THR A 206 6.25 0.36 -8.46
N LEU A 207 5.74 -0.71 -7.85
CA LEU A 207 4.33 -0.79 -7.44
C LEU A 207 3.94 0.33 -6.45
N ASP A 208 4.93 0.93 -5.80
CA ASP A 208 4.77 2.06 -4.90
C ASP A 208 4.82 3.42 -5.63
N GLY A 209 4.88 3.42 -6.98
CA GLY A 209 4.84 4.62 -7.82
C GLY A 209 6.16 5.39 -7.93
N ILE A 210 7.29 4.84 -7.46
CA ILE A 210 8.60 5.49 -7.53
C ILE A 210 9.31 5.15 -8.83
N LEU A 211 9.91 6.16 -9.46
CA LEU A 211 10.68 6.00 -10.69
C LEU A 211 11.85 5.04 -10.47
N ALA A 212 11.88 3.95 -11.22
CA ALA A 212 12.96 2.97 -11.20
C ALA A 212 13.93 3.23 -12.35
N ASN A 213 15.12 3.71 -12.04
CA ASN A 213 16.15 4.00 -13.04
C ASN A 213 16.76 2.72 -13.64
N ASN A 214 16.80 1.62 -12.88
CA ASN A 214 17.29 0.31 -13.31
C ASN A 214 16.35 -0.79 -12.79
N PRO A 215 15.37 -1.23 -13.59
CA PRO A 215 14.51 -2.36 -13.22
C PRO A 215 15.34 -3.62 -12.97
N SER A 216 15.18 -4.22 -11.80
CA SER A 216 15.86 -5.48 -11.43
C SER A 216 14.95 -6.69 -11.64
N SER A 217 15.54 -7.86 -11.80
CA SER A 217 14.81 -9.12 -11.97
C SER A 217 13.92 -9.45 -10.75
N HIS A 218 12.82 -10.17 -10.99
CA HIS A 218 11.87 -10.64 -9.99
C HIS A 218 11.00 -9.55 -9.33
N HIS A 219 10.91 -8.35 -9.96
CA HIS A 219 10.05 -7.26 -9.50
C HIS A 219 9.04 -6.88 -10.57
N ILE A 220 7.86 -6.42 -10.12
CA ILE A 220 6.83 -5.84 -10.98
C ILE A 220 7.01 -4.33 -11.02
N TYR A 221 6.96 -3.76 -12.23
CA TYR A 221 7.02 -2.33 -12.47
C TYR A 221 5.82 -1.87 -13.29
N VAL A 222 5.41 -0.63 -13.13
CA VAL A 222 4.52 0.04 -14.07
C VAL A 222 5.36 0.66 -15.17
N LYS A 223 5.31 0.08 -16.37
CA LYS A 223 5.94 0.63 -17.56
C LYS A 223 5.05 1.69 -18.17
N VAL A 224 5.49 2.94 -18.15
CA VAL A 224 4.82 4.07 -18.81
C VAL A 224 5.48 4.31 -20.15
N ILE A 225 4.71 4.19 -21.23
CA ILE A 225 5.16 4.39 -22.59
C ILE A 225 4.47 5.63 -23.16
N ARG A 226 5.24 6.63 -23.58
CA ARG A 226 4.77 7.80 -24.31
C ARG A 226 5.07 7.62 -25.79
N LYS A 227 4.07 7.81 -26.65
CA LYS A 227 4.17 7.68 -28.10
C LYS A 227 4.18 9.04 -28.80
N GLU A 228 4.61 9.06 -30.05
CA GLU A 228 4.67 10.29 -30.88
C GLU A 228 3.29 10.95 -31.07
N ASP A 229 2.21 10.18 -31.04
CA ASP A 229 0.82 10.68 -31.16
C ASP A 229 0.28 11.34 -29.87
N GLY A 230 1.12 11.47 -28.83
CA GLY A 230 0.77 12.01 -27.53
C GLY A 230 0.06 11.01 -26.62
N SER A 231 -0.26 9.80 -27.10
CA SER A 231 -0.88 8.77 -26.25
C SER A 231 0.09 8.26 -25.21
N VAL A 232 -0.46 7.90 -24.04
CA VAL A 232 0.30 7.32 -22.93
C VAL A 232 -0.29 5.96 -22.60
N THR A 233 0.54 4.94 -22.68
CA THR A 233 0.16 3.58 -22.27
C THR A 233 0.85 3.25 -20.95
N ARG A 234 0.09 2.68 -20.01
CA ARG A 234 0.61 2.17 -18.73
C ARG A 234 0.39 0.67 -18.67
N ASN A 235 1.46 -0.09 -18.58
CA ASN A 235 1.42 -1.55 -18.49
C ASN A 235 2.27 -1.99 -17.32
N MET A 236 1.80 -2.97 -16.56
CA MET A 236 2.66 -3.64 -15.59
C MET A 236 3.58 -4.62 -16.32
N VAL A 237 4.82 -4.67 -15.91
CA VAL A 237 5.84 -5.56 -16.45
C VAL A 237 6.58 -6.25 -15.32
N VAL A 238 6.98 -7.50 -15.56
CA VAL A 238 7.79 -8.28 -14.62
C VAL A 238 9.18 -8.42 -15.25
N TYR A 239 10.21 -8.14 -14.47
CA TYR A 239 11.61 -8.36 -14.83
C TYR A 239 12.22 -9.48 -14.02
#